data_597d25daef79ec47ccc1f138f507e15e
#
_entry.id   597d25daef79ec47ccc1f138f507e15e
#
_cell.length_a   1.000
_cell.length_b   1.000
_cell.length_c   1.000
_cell.angle_alpha   90.00
_cell.angle_beta   90.00
_cell.angle_gamma   90.00
#
_symmetry.space_group_name_H-M   'P 1'
#
loop_
_entity.id
_entity.type
_entity.pdbx_description
1 polymer ?
#
loop_
_entity_poly.entity_id
_entity_poly.type
_entity_poly.pdbx_seq_one_letter_code
_entity_poly.pdbx_strand_id
1 'polypeptide(L)' 'MAMKITLNGDPVEIQDGLTIGLLLQERNIKPELVSVEHNGTIVLKEDYDKLVISNGDLIEFLYFMVGGQNW' A
#
# COMPACT_ATOMS: atom_id res chain seq x y z
N MET A 1 0.04 -4.22 -18.70
CA MET A 1 -1.32 -3.68 -18.67
C MET A 1 -1.61 -3.02 -17.36
N ALA A 2 -2.53 -2.09 -17.36
CA ALA A 2 -2.89 -1.39 -16.12
C ALA A 2 -4.00 -2.14 -15.43
N MET A 3 -4.00 -2.03 -14.11
CA MET A 3 -5.06 -2.57 -13.27
C MET A 3 -5.69 -1.43 -12.50
N LYS A 4 -6.92 -1.63 -12.07
CA LYS A 4 -7.60 -0.65 -11.24
C LYS A 4 -7.77 -1.21 -9.84
N ILE A 5 -7.36 -0.44 -8.84
CA ILE A 5 -7.51 -0.80 -7.44
C ILE A 5 -8.20 0.36 -6.73
N THR A 6 -8.60 0.11 -5.50
CA THR A 6 -9.08 1.17 -4.62
C THR A 6 -8.02 1.43 -3.57
N LEU A 7 -7.48 2.63 -3.56
CA LEU A 7 -6.42 3.00 -2.63
C LEU A 7 -6.93 4.12 -1.73
N ASN A 8 -7.04 3.82 -0.44
CA ASN A 8 -7.58 4.77 0.54
C ASN A 8 -8.92 5.34 0.09
N GLY A 9 -9.76 4.48 -0.49
CA GLY A 9 -11.09 4.87 -0.91
C GLY A 9 -11.20 5.45 -2.31
N ASP A 10 -10.09 5.67 -3.00
CA ASP A 10 -10.09 6.27 -4.32
C ASP A 10 -9.71 5.27 -5.39
N PRO A 11 -10.34 5.32 -6.57
CA PRO A 11 -9.92 4.46 -7.67
C PRO A 11 -8.59 4.94 -8.24
N VAL A 12 -7.66 4.01 -8.41
CA VAL A 12 -6.31 4.33 -8.89
C VAL A 12 -5.91 3.26 -9.89
N GLU A 13 -5.27 3.67 -10.98
CA GLU A 13 -4.69 2.73 -11.93
C GLU A 13 -3.24 2.50 -11.59
N ILE A 14 -2.83 1.24 -11.63
CA ILE A 14 -1.44 0.86 -11.37
C ILE A 14 -0.99 -0.12 -12.44
N GLN A 15 0.31 -0.31 -12.52
CA GLN A 15 0.91 -1.27 -13.44
C GLN A 15 0.64 -2.69 -13.00
N ASP A 16 0.42 -3.55 -13.97
CA ASP A 16 0.29 -4.98 -13.73
C ASP A 16 1.58 -5.52 -13.12
N GLY A 17 1.45 -6.42 -12.16
CA GLY A 17 2.60 -7.05 -11.53
C GLY A 17 3.23 -6.25 -10.41
N LEU A 18 2.61 -5.18 -9.99
CA LEU A 18 3.15 -4.36 -8.91
C LEU A 18 2.96 -5.06 -7.57
N THR A 19 4.00 -5.01 -6.73
CA THR A 19 3.88 -5.51 -5.36
C THR A 19 3.53 -4.34 -4.44
N ILE A 20 3.14 -4.68 -3.19
CA ILE A 20 2.88 -3.64 -2.19
C ILE A 20 4.12 -2.76 -2.02
N GLY A 21 5.31 -3.38 -1.94
CA GLY A 21 6.54 -2.61 -1.77
C GLY A 21 6.80 -1.66 -2.92
N LEU A 22 6.56 -2.11 -4.14
CA LEU A 22 6.76 -1.25 -5.31
C LEU A 22 5.75 -0.11 -5.34
N LEU A 23 4.51 -0.38 -4.92
CA LEU A 23 3.51 0.66 -4.86
C LEU A 23 3.93 1.76 -3.89
N LEU A 24 4.43 1.36 -2.72
CA LEU A 24 4.92 2.33 -1.74
C LEU A 24 6.08 3.14 -2.32
N GLN A 25 6.99 2.46 -3.02
CA GLN A 25 8.14 3.11 -3.61
C GLN A 25 7.73 4.13 -4.65
N GLU A 26 6.76 3.79 -5.49
CA GLU A 26 6.28 4.72 -6.50
C GLU A 26 5.70 5.99 -5.89
N ARG A 27 5.13 5.88 -4.71
CA ARG A 27 4.50 7.00 -4.05
C ARG A 27 5.42 7.69 -3.05
N ASN A 28 6.68 7.28 -3.00
CA ASN A 28 7.68 7.86 -2.12
C ASN A 28 7.30 7.72 -0.65
N ILE A 29 6.71 6.58 -0.31
CA ILE A 29 6.30 6.29 1.07
C ILE A 29 7.26 5.28 1.65
N LYS A 30 7.83 5.61 2.80
CA LYS A 30 8.75 4.70 3.49
C LYS A 30 7.94 3.61 4.18
N PRO A 31 8.29 2.33 3.95
CA PRO A 31 7.51 1.24 4.55
C PRO A 31 7.43 1.31 6.06
N GLU A 32 8.45 1.84 6.73
CA GLU A 32 8.46 1.88 8.18
C GLU A 32 7.50 2.93 8.74
N LEU A 33 6.94 3.81 7.91
CA LEU A 33 6.03 4.86 8.36
C LEU A 33 4.57 4.53 8.10
N VAL A 34 4.30 3.34 7.60
CA VAL A 34 2.95 3.02 7.18
C VAL A 34 2.63 1.56 7.49
N SER A 35 1.38 1.33 7.82
CA SER A 35 0.83 -0.03 7.87
C SER A 35 -0.08 -0.17 6.66
N VAL A 36 -0.07 -1.34 6.03
CA VAL A 36 -0.84 -1.57 4.82
C VAL A 36 -1.88 -2.64 5.07
N GLU A 37 -3.13 -2.36 4.70
CA GLU A 37 -4.16 -3.37 4.67
C GLU A 37 -4.46 -3.73 3.23
N HIS A 38 -4.60 -5.02 2.99
CA HIS A 38 -4.91 -5.56 1.68
C HIS A 38 -6.18 -6.39 1.83
N ASN A 39 -7.25 -5.91 1.23
CA ASN A 39 -8.56 -6.57 1.30
C ASN A 39 -8.97 -6.87 2.74
N GLY A 40 -8.71 -5.92 3.62
CA GLY A 40 -9.11 -6.02 5.02
C GLY A 40 -8.14 -6.72 5.93
N THR A 41 -7.00 -7.19 5.41
CA THR A 41 -6.01 -7.92 6.20
C THR A 41 -4.72 -7.12 6.24
N ILE A 42 -4.14 -7.00 7.43
CA ILE A 42 -2.84 -6.32 7.59
C ILE A 42 -1.77 -7.15 6.90
N VAL A 43 -0.96 -6.48 6.09
CA VAL A 43 0.16 -7.11 5.40
C VAL A 43 1.40 -6.95 6.26
N LEU A 44 2.11 -8.05 6.50
CA LEU A 44 3.36 -7.99 7.24
C LEU A 44 4.43 -7.33 6.36
N LYS A 45 5.31 -6.54 6.97
CA LYS A 45 6.34 -5.85 6.22
C LYS A 45 7.21 -6.81 5.43
N GLU A 46 7.47 -7.98 5.98
CA GLU A 46 8.29 -8.99 5.29
C GLU A 46 7.62 -9.49 4.03
N ASP A 47 6.31 -9.27 3.87
CA ASP A 47 5.57 -9.71 2.69
C ASP A 47 5.35 -8.59 1.67
N TYR A 48 5.81 -7.39 1.96
CA TYR A 48 5.58 -6.24 1.06
C TYR A 48 6.12 -6.51 -0.35
N ASP A 49 7.27 -7.17 -0.44
CA ASP A 49 7.88 -7.44 -1.74
C ASP A 49 7.37 -8.73 -2.38
N LYS A 50 6.55 -9.48 -1.67
CA LYS A 50 6.04 -10.75 -2.16
C LYS A 50 4.60 -10.69 -2.61
N LEU A 51 3.80 -9.80 -2.02
CA LEU A 51 2.38 -9.73 -2.30
C LEU A 51 2.17 -8.92 -3.58
N VAL A 52 1.74 -9.61 -4.63
CA VAL A 52 1.43 -8.97 -5.91
C VAL A 52 -0.01 -8.52 -5.89
N ILE A 53 -0.23 -7.25 -6.23
CA ILE A 53 -1.56 -6.64 -6.20
C ILE A 53 -2.35 -7.13 -7.40
N SER A 54 -3.64 -7.38 -7.19
CA SER A 54 -4.53 -7.85 -8.23
C SER A 54 -5.57 -6.79 -8.56
N ASN A 55 -6.10 -6.87 -9.76
CA ASN A 55 -7.15 -5.96 -10.19
C ASN A 55 -8.34 -6.05 -9.24
N GLY A 56 -8.84 -4.90 -8.82
CA GLY A 56 -9.99 -4.84 -7.91
C GLY A 56 -9.63 -4.89 -6.44
N ASP A 57 -8.36 -5.00 -6.10
CA ASP A 57 -7.95 -5.07 -4.70
C ASP A 57 -8.27 -3.77 -3.97
N LEU A 58 -8.56 -3.91 -2.67
CA LEU A 58 -8.73 -2.79 -1.77
C LEU A 58 -7.45 -2.65 -0.95
N ILE A 59 -6.80 -1.51 -1.08
CA ILE A 59 -5.54 -1.24 -0.38
C ILE A 59 -5.75 0.00 0.48
N GLU A 60 -5.32 -0.08 1.74
CA GLU A 60 -5.36 1.08 2.64
C GLU A 60 -4.02 1.27 3.28
N PHE A 61 -3.56 2.50 3.30
CA PHE A 61 -2.35 2.90 3.99
C PHE A 61 -2.74 3.60 5.27
N LEU A 62 -2.22 3.12 6.39
CA LEU A 62 -2.44 3.72 7.69
C LEU A 62 -1.12 4.31 8.16
N TYR A 63 -1.05 5.62 8.21
CA TYR A 63 0.20 6.29 8.53
C TYR A 63 0.37 6.38 10.03
N PHE A 64 1.59 6.19 10.51
CA PHE A 64 1.89 6.35 11.92
C PHE A 64 2.13 7.81 12.22
N MET A 65 1.59 8.25 13.32
CA MET A 65 1.87 9.58 13.83
C MET A 65 3.15 9.48 14.61
N VAL A 66 4.20 10.01 14.07
CA VAL A 66 5.50 9.93 14.70
C VAL A 66 5.75 11.20 15.49
N GLY A 67 6.22 11.01 16.53
CA GLY A 67 6.61 12.08 17.28
C GLY A 67 5.48 12.78 17.84
N GLY A 68 5.29 12.53 17.83
CA GLY A 68 4.84 13.08 18.15
C GLY A 68 4.47 14.01 18.28
N GLN A 69 4.53 13.85 18.02
CA GLN A 69 4.24 14.40 17.97
C GLN A 69 4.05 15.24 18.73
N ASN A 70 4.35 15.61 19.18
CA ASN A 70 4.27 16.45 19.80
C ASN A 70 4.12 17.31 19.50
N TRP A 71 3.81 17.33 19.15
CA TRP A 71 3.74 18.24 18.80
C TRP A 71 3.33 19.16 19.44
#